data_a017a4c778d0b6cc9efd9594727f4150
#
_entry.id   a017a4c778d0b6cc9efd9594727f4150
#
_cell.length_a   1.000
_cell.length_b   1.000
_cell.length_c   1.000
_cell.angle_alpha   90.00
_cell.angle_beta   90.00
_cell.angle_gamma   90.00
#
_symmetry.space_group_name_H-M   'P 1'
#
loop_
_entity.id
_entity.type
_entity.pdbx_description
1 polymer ?
#
loop_
_entity_poly.entity_id
_entity_poly.type
_entity_poly.pdbx_seq_one_letter_code
_entity_poly.pdbx_strand_id
1 'polypeptide(L)'
;MRKYIIACLSLLTIFGCDRTKNIEYSTTDGGLLYLYHEKSDSELLPQDGNKLLLDVKYFNENDSLLFNSQDISPRFIMDFFPPATTGASINDAFAMMHEGDSMSFLINAYNFYLGAGQTSMLHKVSKTENLRFEVRLKKILSPEIVEKEIAEKEQELKDEEEYLLQDFLTNNYPDIKPTKSGLYFIETREGEGPKVTKNNKVAIHYTATYINGEPIYSTYQRNDPLIFDVTDPNVWPCLSEAVQYMNKGSKATIIAVSKLAAGERGDKGLRIPPRKTIIFDLELVGVK
;
A
#
# COMPACT_ATOMS: atom_id res chain seq x y z
N MET A 1 -10.19 -87.68 2.88
CA MET A 1 -10.66 -86.26 2.96
C MET A 1 -9.96 -85.61 4.16
N ARG A 2 -8.87 -84.83 3.88
CA ARG A 2 -8.06 -84.16 4.93
C ARG A 2 -8.61 -82.78 5.12
N LYS A 3 -9.08 -82.45 6.31
CA LYS A 3 -9.49 -81.08 6.72
C LYS A 3 -8.26 -80.34 7.20
N TYR A 4 -7.93 -79.24 6.54
CA TYR A 4 -6.91 -78.34 7.00
C TYR A 4 -7.58 -77.28 7.90
N ILE A 5 -7.11 -77.19 9.14
CA ILE A 5 -7.47 -76.15 10.11
C ILE A 5 -6.49 -75.03 9.86
N ILE A 6 -7.00 -73.84 9.41
CA ILE A 6 -6.22 -72.61 9.29
C ILE A 6 -6.37 -71.84 10.60
N ALA A 7 -5.29 -71.79 11.36
CA ALA A 7 -5.19 -70.94 12.56
C ALA A 7 -4.98 -69.45 12.12
N CYS A 8 -5.98 -68.63 12.38
CA CYS A 8 -5.83 -67.19 12.27
C CYS A 8 -4.97 -66.64 13.42
N LEU A 9 -3.75 -66.27 13.11
CA LEU A 9 -2.88 -65.52 14.01
C LEU A 9 -3.23 -64.02 13.87
N SER A 10 -3.93 -63.46 14.86
CA SER A 10 -4.25 -62.05 14.95
C SER A 10 -2.99 -61.27 15.35
N LEU A 11 -2.38 -60.62 14.36
CA LEU A 11 -1.29 -59.70 14.58
C LEU A 11 -1.89 -58.34 15.02
N LEU A 12 -1.82 -58.01 16.32
CA LEU A 12 -2.10 -56.67 16.84
C LEU A 12 -0.95 -55.74 16.38
N THR A 13 -1.16 -55.03 15.32
CA THR A 13 -0.27 -53.89 14.98
C THR A 13 -0.70 -52.68 15.80
N ILE A 14 0.11 -52.33 16.77
CA ILE A 14 0.03 -51.06 17.48
C ILE A 14 0.44 -49.98 16.46
N PHE A 15 -0.54 -49.25 15.95
CA PHE A 15 -0.26 -48.04 15.15
C PHE A 15 0.28 -46.95 16.08
N GLY A 16 1.60 -46.89 16.20
CA GLY A 16 2.32 -45.70 16.64
C GLY A 16 2.07 -44.62 15.61
N CYS A 17 1.48 -43.52 16.05
CA CYS A 17 1.24 -42.32 15.22
C CYS A 17 2.57 -41.59 15.01
N ASP A 18 3.39 -42.09 14.08
CA ASP A 18 4.62 -41.42 13.67
C ASP A 18 4.25 -40.44 12.53
N ARG A 19 4.05 -39.15 12.90
CA ARG A 19 3.71 -38.06 11.98
C ARG A 19 4.94 -37.50 11.28
N THR A 20 5.95 -38.25 11.03
CA THR A 20 7.03 -37.87 10.09
C THR A 20 6.72 -38.44 8.71
N LYS A 21 5.81 -37.80 7.97
CA LYS A 21 5.82 -37.97 6.53
C LYS A 21 7.20 -37.50 6.05
N ASN A 22 8.03 -38.42 5.55
CA ASN A 22 9.21 -38.05 4.77
C ASN A 22 8.72 -37.23 3.59
N ILE A 23 8.86 -35.91 3.69
CA ILE A 23 8.57 -34.99 2.59
C ILE A 23 9.74 -35.13 1.62
N GLU A 24 9.51 -35.72 0.45
CA GLU A 24 10.52 -35.91 -0.57
C GLU A 24 10.56 -34.67 -1.47
N TYR A 25 11.64 -33.89 -1.37
CA TYR A 25 11.91 -32.76 -2.23
C TYR A 25 12.56 -33.21 -3.54
N SER A 26 12.09 -32.67 -4.65
CA SER A 26 12.80 -32.74 -5.93
C SER A 26 13.96 -31.74 -5.94
N THR A 27 14.95 -31.98 -6.81
CA THR A 27 16.11 -31.09 -6.94
C THR A 27 16.24 -30.61 -8.39
N THR A 28 16.45 -29.32 -8.59
CA THR A 28 16.81 -28.77 -9.90
C THR A 28 18.29 -29.02 -10.19
N ASP A 29 18.72 -28.86 -11.45
CA ASP A 29 20.13 -28.94 -11.84
C ASP A 29 21.02 -27.93 -11.10
N GLY A 30 20.44 -26.78 -10.68
CA GLY A 30 21.08 -25.75 -9.87
C GLY A 30 21.11 -26.05 -8.36
N GLY A 31 20.55 -27.18 -7.92
CA GLY A 31 20.56 -27.61 -6.52
C GLY A 31 19.44 -27.05 -5.66
N LEU A 32 18.43 -26.37 -6.23
CA LEU A 32 17.24 -25.93 -5.51
C LEU A 32 16.39 -27.14 -5.13
N LEU A 33 16.11 -27.30 -3.85
CA LEU A 33 15.18 -28.30 -3.32
C LEU A 33 13.77 -27.72 -3.29
N TYR A 34 12.81 -28.41 -3.92
CA TYR A 34 11.44 -27.91 -4.06
C TYR A 34 10.39 -29.02 -4.02
N LEU A 35 9.17 -28.65 -3.65
CA LEU A 35 7.99 -29.52 -3.64
C LEU A 35 6.77 -28.72 -4.08
N TYR A 36 6.11 -29.15 -5.16
CA TYR A 36 4.81 -28.62 -5.55
C TYR A 36 3.70 -29.16 -4.64
N HIS A 37 2.89 -28.27 -4.12
CA HIS A 37 1.63 -28.59 -3.42
C HIS A 37 0.45 -28.59 -4.39
N GLU A 38 0.49 -27.65 -5.35
CA GLU A 38 -0.49 -27.48 -6.39
C GLU A 38 0.20 -26.99 -7.66
N LYS A 39 -0.09 -27.65 -8.80
CA LYS A 39 0.32 -27.19 -10.11
C LYS A 39 -0.91 -26.70 -10.86
N SER A 40 -0.85 -25.51 -11.38
CA SER A 40 -1.89 -24.93 -12.21
C SER A 40 -1.79 -25.43 -13.64
N ASP A 41 -2.87 -25.26 -14.42
CA ASP A 41 -2.89 -25.50 -15.85
C ASP A 41 -2.41 -24.29 -16.66
N SER A 42 -1.95 -23.23 -15.98
CA SER A 42 -1.42 -22.03 -16.63
C SER A 42 -0.08 -22.32 -17.29
N GLU A 43 0.12 -21.77 -18.48
CA GLU A 43 1.41 -21.79 -19.17
C GLU A 43 2.24 -20.52 -18.92
N LEU A 44 1.69 -19.54 -18.15
CA LEU A 44 2.33 -18.28 -17.87
C LEU A 44 3.47 -18.44 -16.86
N LEU A 45 4.68 -18.11 -17.28
CA LEU A 45 5.88 -18.02 -16.45
C LEU A 45 6.31 -16.55 -16.29
N PRO A 46 6.92 -16.19 -15.14
CA PRO A 46 7.48 -14.86 -14.94
C PRO A 46 8.54 -14.50 -15.99
N GLN A 47 8.49 -13.26 -16.47
CA GLN A 47 9.46 -12.66 -17.37
C GLN A 47 10.11 -11.46 -16.70
N ASP A 48 11.26 -11.04 -17.19
CA ASP A 48 11.94 -9.83 -16.70
C ASP A 48 11.01 -8.61 -16.75
N GLY A 49 11.01 -7.81 -15.70
CA GLY A 49 10.12 -6.66 -15.53
C GLY A 49 8.71 -6.99 -15.02
N ASN A 50 8.34 -8.27 -14.88
CA ASN A 50 7.07 -8.62 -14.26
C ASN A 50 7.07 -8.33 -12.75
N LYS A 51 5.88 -8.13 -12.21
CA LYS A 51 5.62 -8.16 -10.78
C LYS A 51 4.82 -9.41 -10.43
N LEU A 52 5.13 -10.00 -9.29
CA LEU A 52 4.48 -11.22 -8.82
C LEU A 52 3.56 -10.89 -7.64
N LEU A 53 2.28 -11.21 -7.76
CA LEU A 53 1.33 -11.20 -6.64
C LEU A 53 1.43 -12.55 -5.93
N LEU A 54 1.86 -12.54 -4.68
CA LEU A 54 2.26 -13.71 -3.93
C LEU A 54 1.55 -13.83 -2.58
N ASP A 55 1.35 -15.06 -2.13
CA ASP A 55 1.32 -15.38 -0.70
C ASP A 55 2.65 -16.08 -0.36
N VAL A 56 3.36 -15.53 0.61
CA VAL A 56 4.68 -16.03 1.03
C VAL A 56 4.71 -16.23 2.54
N LYS A 57 5.15 -17.41 2.96
CA LYS A 57 5.59 -17.66 4.33
C LYS A 57 6.99 -18.26 4.29
N TYR A 58 7.82 -17.95 5.29
CA TYR A 58 9.02 -18.74 5.47
C TYR A 58 9.31 -19.04 6.94
N PHE A 59 9.95 -20.16 7.15
CA PHE A 59 10.19 -20.78 8.45
C PHE A 59 11.67 -21.12 8.59
N ASN A 60 12.15 -21.17 9.83
CA ASN A 60 13.49 -21.72 10.12
C ASN A 60 13.44 -23.26 10.21
N GLU A 61 14.58 -23.89 10.48
CA GLU A 61 14.71 -25.35 10.62
C GLU A 61 13.90 -25.95 11.79
N ASN A 62 13.48 -25.12 12.75
CA ASN A 62 12.62 -25.52 13.87
C ASN A 62 11.13 -25.29 13.59
N ASP A 63 10.73 -25.09 12.33
CA ASP A 63 9.36 -24.77 11.92
C ASP A 63 8.78 -23.48 12.56
N SER A 64 9.64 -22.58 13.07
CA SER A 64 9.19 -21.30 13.56
C SER A 64 8.92 -20.37 12.37
N LEU A 65 7.71 -19.81 12.30
CA LEU A 65 7.34 -18.83 11.29
C LEU A 65 8.12 -17.55 11.51
N LEU A 66 8.90 -17.14 10.51
CA LEU A 66 9.72 -15.94 10.54
C LEU A 66 9.08 -14.79 9.73
N PHE A 67 8.27 -15.12 8.74
CA PHE A 67 7.64 -14.15 7.85
C PHE A 67 6.31 -14.68 7.31
N ASN A 68 5.35 -13.77 7.21
CA ASN A 68 4.08 -14.01 6.54
C ASN A 68 3.68 -12.74 5.77
N SER A 69 3.57 -12.83 4.46
CA SER A 69 3.22 -11.69 3.59
C SER A 69 1.86 -11.07 3.92
N GLN A 70 0.92 -11.86 4.47
CA GLN A 70 -0.41 -11.39 4.85
C GLN A 70 -0.38 -10.39 6.01
N ASP A 71 0.66 -10.44 6.85
CA ASP A 71 0.84 -9.47 7.95
C ASP A 71 1.29 -8.10 7.43
N ILE A 72 1.80 -8.03 6.20
CA ILE A 72 2.21 -6.79 5.53
C ILE A 72 1.08 -6.26 4.66
N SER A 73 0.55 -7.10 3.76
CA SER A 73 -0.52 -6.72 2.83
C SER A 73 -1.23 -7.96 2.27
N PRO A 74 -2.58 -7.96 2.19
CA PRO A 74 -3.31 -8.98 1.45
C PRO A 74 -2.95 -9.03 -0.04
N ARG A 75 -2.41 -7.94 -0.58
CA ARG A 75 -1.88 -7.79 -1.94
C ARG A 75 -0.37 -7.61 -1.88
N PHE A 76 0.35 -8.66 -1.48
CA PHE A 76 1.81 -8.64 -1.43
C PHE A 76 2.38 -8.84 -2.83
N ILE A 77 3.11 -7.82 -3.31
CA ILE A 77 3.69 -7.79 -4.66
C ILE A 77 5.20 -7.65 -4.55
N MET A 78 5.93 -8.45 -5.34
CA MET A 78 7.38 -8.37 -5.49
C MET A 78 7.76 -8.17 -6.95
N ASP A 79 8.85 -7.46 -7.20
CA ASP A 79 9.47 -7.42 -8.52
C ASP A 79 10.14 -8.78 -8.82
N PHE A 80 9.95 -9.27 -10.04
CA PHE A 80 10.64 -10.46 -10.50
C PHE A 80 11.94 -10.06 -11.22
N PHE A 81 13.00 -10.72 -10.84
CA PHE A 81 14.30 -10.62 -11.50
C PHE A 81 14.73 -12.01 -11.95
N PRO A 82 14.96 -12.24 -13.26
CA PRO A 82 15.46 -13.52 -13.74
C PRO A 82 16.77 -13.87 -13.02
N PRO A 83 16.99 -15.15 -12.66
CA PRO A 83 18.24 -15.56 -12.04
C PRO A 83 19.39 -15.33 -13.01
N ALA A 84 20.46 -14.66 -12.54
CA ALA A 84 21.65 -14.37 -13.36
C ALA A 84 22.44 -15.64 -13.71
N THR A 85 22.39 -16.64 -12.83
CA THR A 85 22.97 -17.99 -13.01
C THR A 85 22.03 -18.98 -12.37
N THR A 86 21.95 -20.19 -12.93
CA THR A 86 21.18 -21.29 -12.32
C THR A 86 21.76 -21.64 -10.95
N GLY A 87 20.92 -21.70 -9.95
CA GLY A 87 21.32 -21.93 -8.57
C GLY A 87 20.14 -22.34 -7.69
N ALA A 88 20.27 -22.06 -6.39
CA ALA A 88 19.27 -22.34 -5.38
C ALA A 88 18.83 -21.02 -4.70
N SER A 89 18.44 -20.02 -5.48
CA SER A 89 17.91 -18.75 -5.00
C SER A 89 16.38 -18.71 -5.04
N ILE A 90 15.80 -17.70 -4.39
CA ILE A 90 14.36 -17.44 -4.44
C ILE A 90 13.91 -17.10 -5.87
N ASN A 91 14.75 -16.44 -6.65
CA ASN A 91 14.46 -16.10 -8.05
C ASN A 91 14.45 -17.35 -8.94
N ASP A 92 15.32 -18.34 -8.66
CA ASP A 92 15.28 -19.64 -9.36
C ASP A 92 13.94 -20.37 -9.08
N ALA A 93 13.45 -20.31 -7.82
CA ALA A 93 12.16 -20.87 -7.47
C ALA A 93 11.02 -20.17 -8.22
N PHE A 94 10.99 -18.83 -8.21
CA PHE A 94 9.94 -18.08 -8.90
C PHE A 94 9.96 -18.29 -10.40
N ALA A 95 11.14 -18.39 -11.03
CA ALA A 95 11.29 -18.59 -12.48
C ALA A 95 10.68 -19.89 -13.00
N MET A 96 10.47 -20.89 -12.13
CA MET A 96 9.87 -22.18 -12.49
C MET A 96 8.39 -22.30 -12.10
N MET A 97 7.82 -21.30 -11.40
CA MET A 97 6.41 -21.31 -11.01
C MET A 97 5.54 -20.71 -12.10
N HIS A 98 4.48 -21.42 -12.47
CA HIS A 98 3.42 -20.86 -13.30
C HIS A 98 2.41 -20.08 -12.45
N GLU A 99 1.69 -19.17 -13.09
CA GLU A 99 0.60 -18.48 -12.42
C GLU A 99 -0.41 -19.48 -11.84
N GLY A 100 -0.72 -19.39 -10.56
CA GLY A 100 -1.59 -20.31 -9.83
C GLY A 100 -0.86 -21.40 -9.04
N ASP A 101 0.42 -21.64 -9.30
CA ASP A 101 1.20 -22.67 -8.60
C ASP A 101 1.33 -22.37 -7.11
N SER A 102 1.40 -23.47 -6.33
CA SER A 102 1.79 -23.45 -4.92
C SER A 102 2.93 -24.43 -4.67
N MET A 103 4.00 -23.94 -4.04
CA MET A 103 5.25 -24.68 -3.91
C MET A 103 5.94 -24.36 -2.58
N SER A 104 6.60 -25.39 -2.00
CA SER A 104 7.64 -25.17 -0.98
C SER A 104 9.02 -25.35 -1.57
N PHE A 105 9.99 -24.59 -1.05
CA PHE A 105 11.39 -24.73 -1.43
C PHE A 105 12.32 -24.34 -0.29
N LEU A 106 13.55 -24.87 -0.34
CA LEU A 106 14.56 -24.61 0.66
C LEU A 106 15.62 -23.66 0.11
N ILE A 107 15.84 -22.56 0.81
CA ILE A 107 16.87 -21.57 0.47
C ILE A 107 17.87 -21.47 1.61
N ASN A 108 19.16 -21.50 1.29
CA ASN A 108 20.20 -21.27 2.30
C ASN A 108 20.00 -19.94 3.00
N ALA A 109 19.86 -19.96 4.32
CA ALA A 109 19.54 -18.76 5.13
C ALA A 109 20.60 -17.67 5.02
N TYR A 110 21.87 -18.04 5.03
CA TYR A 110 22.98 -17.09 4.94
C TYR A 110 22.95 -16.34 3.59
N ASN A 111 22.80 -17.08 2.48
CA ASN A 111 22.73 -16.49 1.15
C ASN A 111 21.49 -15.63 0.96
N PHE A 112 20.34 -16.06 1.50
CA PHE A 112 19.10 -15.28 1.46
C PHE A 112 19.25 -13.92 2.16
N TYR A 113 19.72 -13.90 3.41
CA TYR A 113 19.88 -12.67 4.15
C TYR A 113 20.99 -11.76 3.58
N LEU A 114 22.05 -12.35 3.01
CA LEU A 114 23.09 -11.59 2.31
C LEU A 114 22.51 -10.91 1.06
N GLY A 115 21.77 -11.65 0.23
CA GLY A 115 21.13 -11.13 -0.98
C GLY A 115 20.04 -10.08 -0.69
N ALA A 116 19.32 -10.23 0.43
CA ALA A 116 18.33 -9.26 0.89
C ALA A 116 18.93 -8.04 1.60
N GLY A 117 20.25 -7.92 1.72
CA GLY A 117 20.93 -6.83 2.42
C GLY A 117 20.74 -6.84 3.95
N GLN A 118 20.21 -7.93 4.52
CA GLN A 118 19.93 -8.06 5.95
C GLN A 118 21.16 -8.54 6.73
N THR A 119 22.25 -7.78 6.65
CA THR A 119 23.57 -8.16 7.21
C THR A 119 23.54 -8.43 8.72
N SER A 120 22.62 -7.81 9.46
CA SER A 120 22.39 -8.06 10.89
C SER A 120 21.90 -9.48 11.20
N MET A 121 21.42 -10.23 10.23
CA MET A 121 20.99 -11.62 10.39
C MET A 121 22.11 -12.62 10.15
N LEU A 122 23.18 -12.24 9.43
CA LEU A 122 24.24 -13.17 9.02
C LEU A 122 24.98 -13.84 10.18
N HIS A 123 25.09 -13.19 11.34
CA HIS A 123 25.70 -13.76 12.53
C HIS A 123 24.74 -14.61 13.39
N LYS A 124 23.45 -14.62 13.03
CA LYS A 124 22.42 -15.37 13.75
C LYS A 124 22.07 -16.70 13.09
N VAL A 125 22.55 -16.93 11.88
CA VAL A 125 22.26 -18.13 11.10
C VAL A 125 23.55 -18.90 10.78
N SER A 126 23.45 -20.22 10.74
CA SER A 126 24.55 -21.06 10.26
C SER A 126 24.68 -20.96 8.74
N LYS A 127 25.91 -21.17 8.23
CA LYS A 127 26.15 -21.26 6.77
C LYS A 127 25.48 -22.46 6.09
N THR A 128 25.05 -23.44 6.86
CA THR A 128 24.37 -24.65 6.37
C THR A 128 22.87 -24.64 6.64
N GLU A 129 22.38 -23.67 7.40
CA GLU A 129 20.95 -23.52 7.73
C GLU A 129 20.13 -23.18 6.51
N ASN A 130 18.96 -23.80 6.39
CA ASN A 130 17.99 -23.50 5.35
C ASN A 130 16.72 -22.86 5.92
N LEU A 131 16.15 -21.95 5.15
CA LEU A 131 14.80 -21.45 5.33
C LEU A 131 13.87 -22.26 4.43
N ARG A 132 12.76 -22.70 4.97
CA ARG A 132 11.68 -23.32 4.20
C ARG A 132 10.67 -22.26 3.82
N PHE A 133 10.55 -22.01 2.52
CA PHE A 133 9.56 -21.13 1.94
C PHE A 133 8.32 -21.91 1.54
N GLU A 134 7.14 -21.35 1.77
CA GLU A 134 5.85 -21.78 1.25
C GLU A 134 5.28 -20.61 0.45
N VAL A 135 5.10 -20.80 -0.85
CA VAL A 135 4.72 -19.74 -1.78
C VAL A 135 3.54 -20.20 -2.62
N ARG A 136 2.58 -19.30 -2.80
CA ARG A 136 1.56 -19.34 -3.86
C ARG A 136 1.77 -18.17 -4.79
N LEU A 137 2.01 -18.44 -6.07
CA LEU A 137 2.03 -17.43 -7.12
C LEU A 137 0.62 -17.20 -7.63
N LYS A 138 -0.05 -16.14 -7.12
CA LYS A 138 -1.44 -15.85 -7.46
C LYS A 138 -1.61 -15.27 -8.85
N LYS A 139 -0.71 -14.34 -9.24
CA LYS A 139 -0.80 -13.64 -10.52
C LYS A 139 0.56 -13.10 -10.96
N ILE A 140 0.79 -13.16 -12.26
CA ILE A 140 1.92 -12.51 -12.92
C ILE A 140 1.40 -11.21 -13.54
N LEU A 141 1.97 -10.08 -13.14
CA LEU A 141 1.58 -8.75 -13.58
C LEU A 141 2.65 -8.22 -14.52
N SER A 142 2.35 -8.15 -15.81
CA SER A 142 3.23 -7.47 -16.77
C SER A 142 3.24 -5.96 -16.51
N PRO A 143 4.26 -5.21 -16.97
CA PRO A 143 4.29 -3.77 -16.88
C PRO A 143 3.01 -3.10 -17.38
N GLU A 144 2.47 -3.57 -18.52
CA GLU A 144 1.25 -3.05 -19.12
C GLU A 144 0.01 -3.28 -18.24
N ILE A 145 -0.08 -4.44 -17.57
CA ILE A 145 -1.16 -4.73 -16.64
C ILE A 145 -1.06 -3.80 -15.42
N VAL A 146 0.15 -3.59 -14.90
CA VAL A 146 0.38 -2.70 -13.76
C VAL A 146 0.02 -1.26 -14.11
N GLU A 147 0.47 -0.76 -15.26
CA GLU A 147 0.13 0.58 -15.74
C GLU A 147 -1.38 0.77 -15.91
N LYS A 148 -2.04 -0.23 -16.51
CA LYS A 148 -3.50 -0.23 -16.67
C LYS A 148 -4.23 -0.20 -15.31
N GLU A 149 -3.84 -1.05 -14.35
CA GLU A 149 -4.44 -1.07 -13.01
C GLU A 149 -4.24 0.27 -12.27
N ILE A 150 -3.06 0.91 -12.44
CA ILE A 150 -2.78 2.23 -11.88
C ILE A 150 -3.70 3.28 -12.51
N ALA A 151 -3.80 3.30 -13.84
CA ALA A 151 -4.63 4.26 -14.57
C ALA A 151 -6.11 4.11 -14.23
N GLU A 152 -6.61 2.87 -14.16
CA GLU A 152 -7.99 2.58 -13.75
C GLU A 152 -8.27 3.06 -12.32
N LYS A 153 -7.32 2.82 -11.39
CA LYS A 153 -7.48 3.28 -10.01
C LYS A 153 -7.42 4.80 -9.87
N GLU A 154 -6.55 5.46 -10.63
CA GLU A 154 -6.50 6.93 -10.67
C GLU A 154 -7.80 7.53 -11.21
N GLN A 155 -8.37 6.92 -12.27
CA GLN A 155 -9.65 7.38 -12.82
C GLN A 155 -10.80 7.16 -11.83
N GLU A 156 -10.86 5.99 -11.18
CA GLU A 156 -11.87 5.69 -10.15
C GLU A 156 -11.84 6.73 -9.01
N LEU A 157 -10.64 7.04 -8.50
CA LEU A 157 -10.49 8.03 -7.43
C LEU A 157 -10.88 9.44 -7.88
N LYS A 158 -10.62 9.79 -9.15
CA LYS A 158 -11.02 11.06 -9.71
C LYS A 158 -12.55 11.18 -9.84
N ASP A 159 -13.18 10.12 -10.33
CA ASP A 159 -14.63 10.07 -10.50
C ASP A 159 -15.33 10.09 -9.12
N GLU A 160 -14.79 9.39 -8.12
CA GLU A 160 -15.25 9.47 -6.72
C GLU A 160 -15.16 10.89 -6.16
N GLU A 161 -14.01 11.56 -6.33
CA GLU A 161 -13.82 12.95 -5.86
C GLU A 161 -14.84 13.90 -6.50
N GLU A 162 -15.02 13.79 -7.83
CA GLU A 162 -15.97 14.63 -8.57
C GLU A 162 -17.41 14.37 -8.14
N TYR A 163 -17.80 13.11 -8.01
CA TYR A 163 -19.14 12.73 -7.55
C TYR A 163 -19.44 13.29 -6.15
N LEU A 164 -18.55 13.05 -5.18
CA LEU A 164 -18.73 13.52 -3.81
C LEU A 164 -18.79 15.04 -3.72
N LEU A 165 -17.97 15.74 -4.50
CA LEU A 165 -17.99 17.19 -4.58
C LEU A 165 -19.32 17.70 -5.13
N GLN A 166 -19.80 17.14 -6.25
CA GLN A 166 -21.06 17.57 -6.87
C GLN A 166 -22.26 17.29 -5.96
N ASP A 167 -22.30 16.13 -5.32
CA ASP A 167 -23.34 15.80 -4.34
C ASP A 167 -23.35 16.79 -3.18
N PHE A 168 -22.17 17.09 -2.60
CA PHE A 168 -22.03 18.04 -1.51
C PHE A 168 -22.48 19.47 -1.92
N LEU A 169 -22.03 19.94 -3.07
CA LEU A 169 -22.39 21.27 -3.57
C LEU A 169 -23.89 21.40 -3.84
N THR A 170 -24.48 20.38 -4.47
CA THR A 170 -25.91 20.36 -4.77
C THR A 170 -26.76 20.46 -3.51
N ASN A 171 -26.35 19.77 -2.45
CA ASN A 171 -27.10 19.72 -1.20
C ASN A 171 -26.88 20.94 -0.29
N ASN A 172 -25.68 21.60 -0.35
CA ASN A 172 -25.34 22.64 0.60
C ASN A 172 -25.18 24.03 -0.04
N TYR A 173 -24.77 24.09 -1.32
CA TYR A 173 -24.43 25.34 -2.03
C TYR A 173 -24.84 25.28 -3.51
N PRO A 174 -26.15 25.09 -3.84
CA PRO A 174 -26.59 24.78 -5.21
C PRO A 174 -26.25 25.85 -6.25
N ASP A 175 -26.12 27.11 -5.85
CA ASP A 175 -25.87 28.24 -6.76
C ASP A 175 -24.41 28.70 -6.80
N ILE A 176 -23.51 28.03 -6.03
CA ILE A 176 -22.11 28.43 -5.95
C ILE A 176 -21.38 28.13 -7.25
N LYS A 177 -20.52 29.06 -7.65
CA LYS A 177 -19.61 28.85 -8.78
C LYS A 177 -18.16 28.86 -8.32
N PRO A 178 -17.34 27.99 -8.89
CA PRO A 178 -15.93 28.00 -8.59
C PRO A 178 -15.22 29.22 -9.16
N THR A 179 -14.12 29.60 -8.58
CA THR A 179 -13.16 30.53 -9.15
C THR A 179 -12.50 29.95 -10.41
N LYS A 180 -11.63 30.74 -11.07
CA LYS A 180 -10.92 30.26 -12.27
C LYS A 180 -9.99 29.05 -11.98
N SER A 181 -9.50 28.90 -10.76
CA SER A 181 -8.67 27.75 -10.34
C SER A 181 -9.48 26.50 -10.05
N GLY A 182 -10.79 26.65 -9.78
CA GLY A 182 -11.69 25.61 -9.31
C GLY A 182 -11.91 25.62 -7.78
N LEU A 183 -11.46 26.68 -7.09
CA LEU A 183 -11.74 26.88 -5.66
C LEU A 183 -13.18 27.37 -5.48
N TYR A 184 -13.92 26.82 -4.52
CA TYR A 184 -15.19 27.40 -4.08
C TYR A 184 -14.94 28.24 -2.84
N PHE A 185 -15.36 29.51 -2.88
CA PHE A 185 -15.12 30.49 -1.82
C PHE A 185 -16.45 31.07 -1.34
N ILE A 186 -16.73 30.91 -0.04
CA ILE A 186 -17.95 31.40 0.61
C ILE A 186 -17.54 32.33 1.75
N GLU A 187 -17.70 33.64 1.59
CA GLU A 187 -17.49 34.57 2.67
C GLU A 187 -18.61 34.45 3.69
N THR A 188 -18.29 34.09 4.93
CA THR A 188 -19.25 33.91 6.02
C THR A 188 -19.30 35.11 6.96
N ARG A 189 -18.23 35.93 6.97
CA ARG A 189 -18.14 37.21 7.67
C ARG A 189 -17.15 38.15 6.95
N GLU A 190 -17.60 39.33 6.57
CA GLU A 190 -16.73 40.37 6.05
C GLU A 190 -15.83 40.94 7.13
N GLY A 191 -14.58 41.24 6.81
CA GLY A 191 -13.60 41.87 7.68
C GLY A 191 -13.49 43.34 7.39
N GLU A 192 -13.29 44.16 8.41
CA GLU A 192 -13.16 45.64 8.28
C GLU A 192 -11.70 46.08 8.12
N GLY A 193 -10.73 45.19 8.25
CA GLY A 193 -9.31 45.49 8.15
C GLY A 193 -8.78 45.58 6.73
N PRO A 194 -7.45 45.72 6.54
CA PRO A 194 -6.84 45.83 5.22
C PRO A 194 -7.05 44.59 4.39
N LYS A 195 -7.23 44.80 3.07
CA LYS A 195 -7.33 43.71 2.08
C LYS A 195 -5.96 43.11 1.84
N VAL A 196 -5.95 41.78 1.67
CA VAL A 196 -4.73 41.05 1.35
C VAL A 196 -4.29 41.28 -0.11
N THR A 197 -2.99 41.45 -0.26
CA THR A 197 -2.29 41.50 -1.56
C THR A 197 -1.25 40.39 -1.64
N LYS A 198 -0.71 40.15 -2.83
CA LYS A 198 0.33 39.11 -3.03
C LYS A 198 1.62 39.35 -2.23
N ASN A 199 1.88 40.60 -1.82
CA ASN A 199 3.11 40.98 -1.11
C ASN A 199 2.97 40.89 0.41
N ASN A 200 1.81 40.49 0.92
CA ASN A 200 1.58 40.43 2.35
C ASN A 200 2.05 39.09 2.95
N LYS A 201 2.44 39.17 4.19
CA LYS A 201 2.48 38.06 5.13
C LYS A 201 1.18 38.03 5.92
N VAL A 202 0.54 36.90 5.97
CA VAL A 202 -0.77 36.71 6.62
C VAL A 202 -0.71 35.71 7.76
N ALA A 203 -1.64 35.83 8.70
CA ALA A 203 -1.88 34.88 9.76
C ALA A 203 -3.34 34.43 9.68
N ILE A 204 -3.59 33.14 9.59
CA ILE A 204 -4.93 32.57 9.57
C ILE A 204 -5.11 31.52 10.66
N HIS A 205 -6.29 31.51 11.24
CA HIS A 205 -6.79 30.30 11.88
C HIS A 205 -7.68 29.53 10.92
N TYR A 206 -7.63 28.21 10.99
CA TYR A 206 -8.51 27.36 10.19
C TYR A 206 -8.82 26.02 10.87
N THR A 207 -9.94 25.46 10.46
CA THR A 207 -10.28 24.05 10.66
C THR A 207 -10.39 23.41 9.29
N ALA A 208 -9.75 22.26 9.10
CA ALA A 208 -9.83 21.45 7.89
C ALA A 208 -10.60 20.17 8.16
N THR A 209 -11.56 19.86 7.31
CA THR A 209 -12.37 18.63 7.37
C THR A 209 -12.47 17.98 6.00
N TYR A 210 -12.70 16.67 5.96
CA TYR A 210 -13.16 16.02 4.74
C TYR A 210 -14.58 16.47 4.41
N ILE A 211 -15.01 16.18 3.19
CA ILE A 211 -16.35 16.52 2.70
C ILE A 211 -17.47 15.82 3.50
N ASN A 212 -17.18 14.70 4.15
CA ASN A 212 -18.09 14.00 5.05
C ASN A 212 -18.10 14.56 6.48
N GLY A 213 -17.35 15.64 6.74
CA GLY A 213 -17.27 16.31 8.04
C GLY A 213 -16.23 15.73 9.00
N GLU A 214 -15.53 14.65 8.65
CA GLU A 214 -14.45 14.11 9.50
C GLU A 214 -13.31 15.12 9.61
N PRO A 215 -12.79 15.38 10.84
CA PRO A 215 -11.75 16.37 11.05
C PRO A 215 -10.39 15.88 10.57
N ILE A 216 -9.63 16.78 9.96
CA ILE A 216 -8.24 16.56 9.54
C ILE A 216 -7.28 17.31 10.46
N TYR A 217 -7.50 18.62 10.63
CA TYR A 217 -6.59 19.49 11.37
C TYR A 217 -7.30 20.77 11.83
N SER A 218 -6.84 21.35 12.95
CA SER A 218 -7.29 22.68 13.42
C SER A 218 -6.17 23.45 14.10
N THR A 219 -5.93 24.67 13.65
CA THR A 219 -5.00 25.60 14.30
C THR A 219 -5.53 26.12 15.63
N TYR A 220 -6.84 26.13 15.82
CA TYR A 220 -7.47 26.57 17.08
C TYR A 220 -7.12 25.64 18.26
N GLN A 221 -6.98 24.34 18.02
CA GLN A 221 -6.64 23.38 19.08
C GLN A 221 -5.27 23.64 19.70
N ARG A 222 -4.35 24.23 18.93
CA ARG A 222 -3.00 24.59 19.39
C ARG A 222 -2.86 26.06 19.74
N ASN A 223 -3.88 26.86 19.47
CA ASN A 223 -3.85 28.33 19.55
C ASN A 223 -2.65 28.93 18.82
N ASP A 224 -2.30 28.30 17.66
CA ASP A 224 -1.14 28.64 16.84
C ASP A 224 -1.60 28.88 15.40
N PRO A 225 -1.78 30.16 14.98
CA PRO A 225 -2.21 30.48 13.63
C PRO A 225 -1.13 30.13 12.61
N LEU A 226 -1.55 29.66 11.44
CA LEU A 226 -0.64 29.49 10.30
C LEU A 226 -0.23 30.85 9.77
N ILE A 227 1.08 31.12 9.78
CA ILE A 227 1.66 32.37 9.27
C ILE A 227 2.47 32.08 8.01
N PHE A 228 2.15 32.76 6.91
CA PHE A 228 2.83 32.53 5.63
C PHE A 228 2.83 33.77 4.73
N ASP A 229 3.78 33.81 3.81
CA ASP A 229 3.78 34.78 2.72
C ASP A 229 2.81 34.28 1.63
N VAL A 230 1.94 35.18 1.12
CA VAL A 230 0.86 34.79 0.18
C VAL A 230 1.39 34.08 -1.07
N THR A 231 2.65 34.28 -1.43
CA THR A 231 3.31 33.65 -2.58
C THR A 231 4.21 32.47 -2.20
N ASP A 232 4.16 31.99 -0.96
CA ASP A 232 4.96 30.84 -0.53
C ASP A 232 4.51 29.56 -1.26
N PRO A 233 5.38 28.92 -2.06
CA PRO A 233 5.03 27.73 -2.81
C PRO A 233 4.82 26.49 -1.93
N ASN A 234 5.21 26.54 -0.66
CA ASN A 234 5.03 25.42 0.28
C ASN A 234 3.64 25.43 0.94
N VAL A 235 2.88 26.50 0.78
CA VAL A 235 1.50 26.61 1.26
C VAL A 235 0.54 26.09 0.20
N TRP A 236 -0.47 25.36 0.62
CA TRP A 236 -1.46 24.85 -0.31
C TRP A 236 -2.11 25.99 -1.14
N PRO A 237 -2.21 25.83 -2.47
CA PRO A 237 -2.72 26.86 -3.36
C PRO A 237 -4.08 27.43 -2.95
N CYS A 238 -4.97 26.57 -2.41
CA CYS A 238 -6.29 27.01 -1.95
C CYS A 238 -6.21 28.06 -0.82
N LEU A 239 -5.27 27.95 0.12
CA LEU A 239 -5.12 28.89 1.22
C LEU A 239 -4.53 30.23 0.71
N SER A 240 -3.49 30.13 -0.12
CA SER A 240 -2.88 31.31 -0.75
C SER A 240 -3.85 32.08 -1.65
N GLU A 241 -4.75 31.39 -2.33
CA GLU A 241 -5.79 32.03 -3.15
C GLU A 241 -6.89 32.63 -2.28
N ALA A 242 -7.43 31.85 -1.31
CA ALA A 242 -8.54 32.28 -0.49
C ALA A 242 -8.27 33.58 0.26
N VAL A 243 -7.09 33.72 0.87
CA VAL A 243 -6.76 34.93 1.64
C VAL A 243 -6.75 36.18 0.78
N GLN A 244 -6.52 36.11 -0.55
CA GLN A 244 -6.54 37.26 -1.45
C GLN A 244 -7.96 37.82 -1.70
N TYR A 245 -8.99 37.03 -1.42
CA TYR A 245 -10.39 37.52 -1.45
C TYR A 245 -10.79 38.15 -0.12
N MET A 246 -10.01 37.95 0.96
CA MET A 246 -10.35 38.35 2.34
C MET A 246 -9.75 39.69 2.75
N ASN A 247 -10.41 40.34 3.70
CA ASN A 247 -9.89 41.46 4.49
C ASN A 247 -9.51 40.97 5.90
N LYS A 248 -8.60 41.60 6.60
CA LYS A 248 -8.31 41.25 8.00
C LYS A 248 -9.59 41.29 8.82
N GLY A 249 -9.87 40.19 9.53
CA GLY A 249 -11.09 39.96 10.30
C GLY A 249 -12.18 39.18 9.56
N SER A 250 -12.03 38.92 8.26
CA SER A 250 -12.97 38.05 7.51
C SER A 250 -12.94 36.62 8.00
N LYS A 251 -14.11 35.95 7.85
CA LYS A 251 -14.24 34.49 7.87
C LYS A 251 -14.79 33.98 6.57
N ALA A 252 -14.29 32.85 6.14
CA ALA A 252 -14.75 32.20 4.92
C ALA A 252 -14.71 30.67 5.05
N THR A 253 -15.65 30.01 4.42
CA THR A 253 -15.55 28.59 4.12
C THR A 253 -15.05 28.42 2.70
N ILE A 254 -14.03 27.59 2.50
CA ILE A 254 -13.57 27.22 1.17
C ILE A 254 -13.68 25.72 0.97
N ILE A 255 -14.01 25.30 -0.26
CA ILE A 255 -14.04 23.90 -0.67
C ILE A 255 -12.98 23.75 -1.75
N ALA A 256 -11.95 22.98 -1.45
CA ALA A 256 -10.77 22.81 -2.28
C ALA A 256 -10.67 21.39 -2.78
N VAL A 257 -10.76 21.19 -4.09
CA VAL A 257 -10.44 19.91 -4.73
C VAL A 257 -8.98 19.53 -4.45
N SER A 258 -8.68 18.25 -4.52
CA SER A 258 -7.36 17.72 -4.15
C SER A 258 -6.18 18.46 -4.78
N LYS A 259 -6.26 18.81 -6.08
CA LYS A 259 -5.20 19.55 -6.80
C LYS A 259 -4.85 20.92 -6.21
N LEU A 260 -5.77 21.53 -5.47
CA LEU A 260 -5.57 22.84 -4.81
C LEU A 260 -5.16 22.69 -3.33
N ALA A 261 -5.21 21.48 -2.78
CA ALA A 261 -4.90 21.16 -1.38
C ALA A 261 -3.82 20.09 -1.28
N ALA A 262 -4.14 18.90 -0.77
CA ALA A 262 -3.19 17.81 -0.52
C ALA A 262 -2.63 17.12 -1.79
N GLY A 263 -3.13 17.48 -2.96
CA GLY A 263 -2.71 16.94 -4.24
C GLY A 263 -3.33 15.58 -4.59
N GLU A 264 -3.08 15.16 -5.82
CA GLU A 264 -3.63 13.91 -6.35
C GLU A 264 -3.08 12.66 -5.64
N ARG A 265 -1.91 12.77 -5.00
CA ARG A 265 -1.26 11.71 -4.23
C ARG A 265 -1.60 11.74 -2.74
N GLY A 266 -2.34 12.75 -2.28
CA GLY A 266 -2.61 13.01 -0.88
C GLY A 266 -1.39 13.53 -0.12
N ASP A 267 -1.50 13.63 1.21
CA ASP A 267 -0.44 14.09 2.10
C ASP A 267 -0.15 13.03 3.17
N LYS A 268 1.02 12.40 3.10
CA LYS A 268 1.43 11.36 4.05
C LYS A 268 1.67 11.90 5.46
N GLY A 269 2.15 13.14 5.58
CA GLY A 269 2.43 13.79 6.87
C GLY A 269 1.15 14.04 7.67
N LEU A 270 0.11 14.47 6.99
CA LEU A 270 -1.23 14.69 7.54
C LEU A 270 -2.14 13.46 7.41
N ARG A 271 -1.66 12.37 6.83
CA ARG A 271 -2.40 11.12 6.57
C ARG A 271 -3.65 11.34 5.72
N ILE A 272 -3.57 12.27 4.77
CA ILE A 272 -4.66 12.54 3.82
C ILE A 272 -4.53 11.58 2.63
N PRO A 273 -5.55 10.76 2.35
CA PRO A 273 -5.55 9.88 1.19
C PRO A 273 -5.49 10.65 -0.14
N PRO A 274 -5.13 9.97 -1.25
CA PRO A 274 -5.20 10.55 -2.59
C PRO A 274 -6.58 11.11 -2.93
N ARG A 275 -6.61 12.19 -3.73
CA ARG A 275 -7.83 12.74 -4.35
C ARG A 275 -8.97 12.99 -3.36
N LYS A 276 -8.68 13.66 -2.24
CA LYS A 276 -9.71 14.06 -1.28
C LYS A 276 -9.94 15.57 -1.34
N THR A 277 -11.18 15.95 -1.61
CA THR A 277 -11.66 17.33 -1.44
C THR A 277 -11.67 17.69 0.04
N ILE A 278 -11.17 18.87 0.37
CA ILE A 278 -11.06 19.38 1.73
C ILE A 278 -11.85 20.67 1.88
N ILE A 279 -12.58 20.78 2.98
CA ILE A 279 -13.29 21.99 3.39
C ILE A 279 -12.47 22.67 4.47
N PHE A 280 -12.25 23.98 4.32
CA PHE A 280 -11.60 24.80 5.34
C PHE A 280 -12.54 25.90 5.80
N ASP A 281 -12.70 26.01 7.11
CA ASP A 281 -13.27 27.19 7.74
C ASP A 281 -12.12 28.09 8.17
N LEU A 282 -11.99 29.25 7.54
CA LEU A 282 -10.87 30.18 7.68
C LEU A 282 -11.25 31.41 8.47
N GLU A 283 -10.32 31.92 9.28
CA GLU A 283 -10.37 33.26 9.88
C GLU A 283 -9.05 33.99 9.63
N LEU A 284 -9.08 35.13 8.94
CA LEU A 284 -7.91 35.95 8.68
C LEU A 284 -7.65 36.88 9.87
N VAL A 285 -6.67 36.55 10.71
CA VAL A 285 -6.40 37.29 11.96
C VAL A 285 -5.28 38.30 11.86
N GLY A 286 -4.41 38.19 10.84
CA GLY A 286 -3.27 39.11 10.64
C GLY A 286 -2.96 39.36 9.18
N VAL A 287 -2.59 40.63 8.88
CA VAL A 287 -2.08 41.08 7.57
C VAL A 287 -0.90 42.04 7.85
N LYS A 288 0.28 41.74 7.28
CA LYS A 288 1.52 42.53 7.42
C LYS A 288 2.14 42.79 6.04
#